data_8f0123246a4bead84e1f9cbea2c52c47
#
_entry.id   8f0123246a4bead84e1f9cbea2c52c47
#
_cell.length_a   1.000
_cell.length_b   1.000
_cell.length_c   1.000
_cell.angle_alpha   90.00
_cell.angle_beta   90.00
_cell.angle_gamma   90.00
#
_symmetry.space_group_name_H-M   'P 1'
#
loop_
_entity.id
_entity.type
_entity.pdbx_description
1 polymer ?
#
loop_
_entity_poly.entity_id
_entity_poly.type
_entity_poly.pdbx_seq_one_letter_code
_entity_poly.pdbx_strand_id
1 'polypeptide(L)'
;MDGECSRGDNQESILSHQTSEPRYMTYEYLESITNVFSEERIIGRGSYGVVYKGVEDGKTIAVKKFKSLFDEKKFMKEVNYLKMLNHKNIVPYIGYCNENPKIKQMFNGELVLVEEPHMLLCMEYLPNGSLRDYIADKSSRLDWRKWYTIIEGISQGLNYLLGQDPPVTHLDLKPENILLDDNMEPKVADFGLSRLLYENNTIETVNFAGTLGYMPPERIHENKISTRFDIFSFGVIILEIIIGDRNYPAVNETPFDDFIEMQLQKWGEKKMNKQDNTSFKIDCQQIRRCIRIGLLCVQPDRKKRPEIKDIIQMLRDYLDEVSS
;
A
#
# COMPACT_ATOMS: atom_id res chain seq x y z
N MET A 1 36.64 -0.11 -49.42
CA MET A 1 35.16 -0.25 -49.34
C MET A 1 34.82 -0.59 -47.90
N ASP A 2 34.63 0.47 -47.15
CA ASP A 2 34.45 0.43 -45.71
C ASP A 2 32.99 0.23 -45.42
N GLY A 3 32.67 -0.86 -44.73
CA GLY A 3 31.34 -1.15 -44.25
C GLY A 3 31.22 -0.74 -42.79
N GLU A 4 30.74 0.47 -42.53
CA GLU A 4 30.33 0.90 -41.20
C GLU A 4 29.14 0.09 -40.71
N CYS A 5 29.34 -0.66 -39.65
CA CYS A 5 28.30 -1.35 -38.88
C CYS A 5 27.72 -0.34 -37.87
N SER A 6 26.66 0.36 -38.26
CA SER A 6 25.90 1.22 -37.35
C SER A 6 25.14 0.34 -36.35
N ARG A 7 25.63 0.32 -35.11
CA ARG A 7 24.86 -0.13 -33.95
C ARG A 7 23.78 0.91 -33.68
N GLY A 8 22.57 0.64 -34.15
CA GLY A 8 21.38 1.38 -33.76
C GLY A 8 21.00 0.98 -32.34
N ASP A 9 21.28 1.85 -31.39
CA ASP A 9 20.71 1.78 -30.04
C ASP A 9 19.21 2.08 -30.13
N ASN A 10 18.40 1.04 -30.24
CA ASN A 10 16.96 1.14 -30.00
C ASN A 10 16.71 1.22 -28.47
N GLN A 11 16.92 2.39 -27.90
CA GLN A 11 16.33 2.74 -26.61
C GLN A 11 14.85 3.05 -26.83
N GLU A 12 14.02 2.01 -26.78
CA GLU A 12 12.57 2.21 -26.66
C GLU A 12 12.27 2.91 -25.33
N SER A 13 11.57 4.05 -25.40
CA SER A 13 11.15 4.84 -24.25
C SER A 13 10.36 3.97 -23.25
N ILE A 14 10.80 3.96 -22.01
CA ILE A 14 10.38 3.04 -20.93
C ILE A 14 8.90 3.22 -20.53
N LEU A 15 8.26 4.27 -20.99
CA LEU A 15 6.97 4.74 -20.48
C LEU A 15 5.81 4.71 -21.49
N SER A 16 5.88 3.86 -22.53
CA SER A 16 4.69 3.55 -23.30
C SER A 16 3.79 2.62 -22.50
N HIS A 17 2.66 3.13 -22.06
CA HIS A 17 1.59 2.35 -21.41
C HIS A 17 1.11 1.28 -22.38
N GLN A 18 1.56 0.03 -22.17
CA GLN A 18 0.82 -1.20 -22.48
C GLN A 18 1.70 -2.40 -22.13
N THR A 19 1.26 -3.21 -21.13
CA THR A 19 1.60 -4.64 -20.93
C THR A 19 3.01 -5.10 -21.34
N SER A 20 4.07 -4.41 -20.90
CA SER A 20 5.43 -4.94 -21.02
C SER A 20 5.78 -5.69 -19.73
N GLU A 21 6.38 -6.85 -19.88
CA GLU A 21 6.94 -7.57 -18.73
C GLU A 21 7.86 -6.64 -17.92
N PRO A 22 7.87 -6.77 -16.58
CA PRO A 22 8.72 -5.94 -15.72
C PRO A 22 10.17 -6.01 -16.16
N ARG A 23 10.77 -4.84 -16.45
CA ARG A 23 12.09 -4.75 -17.09
C ARG A 23 13.22 -4.77 -16.06
N TYR A 24 14.30 -5.42 -16.41
CA TYR A 24 15.59 -5.17 -15.76
C TYR A 24 16.10 -3.78 -16.17
N MET A 25 16.54 -2.99 -15.19
CA MET A 25 17.09 -1.64 -15.38
C MET A 25 18.49 -1.58 -14.79
N THR A 26 19.44 -0.94 -15.48
CA THR A 26 20.80 -0.79 -14.96
C THR A 26 20.84 0.25 -13.84
N TYR A 27 21.79 0.10 -12.92
CA TYR A 27 22.01 1.07 -11.86
C TYR A 27 22.35 2.45 -12.43
N GLU A 28 23.23 2.51 -13.44
CA GLU A 28 23.64 3.74 -14.12
C GLU A 28 22.45 4.51 -14.71
N TYR A 29 21.52 3.79 -15.35
CA TYR A 29 20.28 4.40 -15.83
C TYR A 29 19.45 5.00 -14.68
N LEU A 30 19.20 4.24 -13.61
CA LEU A 30 18.43 4.70 -12.46
C LEU A 30 19.10 5.85 -11.72
N GLU A 31 20.44 5.87 -11.66
CA GLU A 31 21.23 6.97 -11.14
C GLU A 31 21.04 8.24 -11.96
N SER A 32 21.06 8.13 -13.30
CA SER A 32 20.88 9.27 -14.20
C SER A 32 19.52 9.94 -14.04
N ILE A 33 18.42 9.18 -14.04
CA ILE A 33 17.05 9.72 -13.94
C ILE A 33 16.69 10.24 -12.55
N THR A 34 17.44 9.84 -11.51
CA THR A 34 17.25 10.30 -10.12
C THR A 34 18.20 11.43 -9.73
N ASN A 35 18.98 11.97 -10.69
CA ASN A 35 20.01 12.97 -10.44
C ASN A 35 21.00 12.50 -9.38
N VAL A 36 21.63 11.33 -9.62
CA VAL A 36 22.60 10.68 -8.72
C VAL A 36 22.01 10.43 -7.33
N PHE A 37 20.75 10.01 -7.27
CA PHE A 37 19.99 9.81 -6.03
C PHE A 37 20.04 11.02 -5.10
N SER A 38 19.89 12.22 -5.66
CA SER A 38 19.99 13.48 -4.91
C SER A 38 18.91 13.60 -3.83
N GLU A 39 19.22 14.32 -2.75
CA GLU A 39 18.27 14.60 -1.65
C GLU A 39 16.98 15.29 -2.14
N GLU A 40 17.08 16.14 -3.17
CA GLU A 40 15.93 16.84 -3.77
C GLU A 40 14.94 15.91 -4.47
N ARG A 41 15.38 14.72 -4.84
CA ARG A 41 14.56 13.68 -5.49
C ARG A 41 13.91 12.72 -4.52
N ILE A 42 14.17 12.85 -3.22
CA ILE A 42 13.59 11.97 -2.21
C ILE A 42 12.10 12.29 -2.06
N ILE A 43 11.27 11.26 -2.18
CA ILE A 43 9.82 11.30 -1.97
C ILE A 43 9.37 10.44 -0.78
N GLY A 44 10.28 9.60 -0.23
CA GLY A 44 9.99 8.80 0.95
C GLY A 44 11.23 8.16 1.56
N ARG A 45 11.21 8.00 2.90
CA ARG A 45 12.25 7.27 3.64
C ARG A 45 11.59 6.19 4.48
N GLY A 46 12.04 4.95 4.34
CA GLY A 46 11.53 3.81 5.09
C GLY A 46 12.63 3.01 5.79
N SER A 47 12.21 2.01 6.56
CA SER A 47 13.14 1.13 7.30
C SER A 47 14.10 0.39 6.37
N TYR A 48 13.64 0.02 5.19
CA TYR A 48 14.38 -0.81 4.24
C TYR A 48 15.12 -0.02 3.16
N GLY A 49 14.81 1.27 2.96
CA GLY A 49 15.41 2.06 1.88
C GLY A 49 14.87 3.47 1.77
N VAL A 50 15.26 4.12 0.68
CA VAL A 50 14.85 5.47 0.31
C VAL A 50 14.16 5.43 -1.05
N VAL A 51 13.07 6.15 -1.20
CA VAL A 51 12.32 6.26 -2.45
C VAL A 51 12.63 7.59 -3.10
N TYR A 52 13.05 7.54 -4.36
CA TYR A 52 13.42 8.69 -5.17
C TYR A 52 12.45 8.90 -6.32
N LYS A 53 12.26 10.14 -6.71
CA LYS A 53 11.55 10.52 -7.93
C LYS A 53 12.53 10.44 -9.11
N GLY A 54 12.34 9.47 -9.99
CA GLY A 54 13.03 9.38 -11.27
C GLY A 54 12.25 10.16 -12.34
N VAL A 55 12.95 10.93 -13.18
CA VAL A 55 12.33 11.72 -14.25
C VAL A 55 13.09 11.49 -15.55
N GLU A 56 12.38 11.07 -16.61
CA GLU A 56 12.87 10.89 -17.95
C GLU A 56 11.83 11.43 -18.97
N ASP A 57 12.23 12.33 -19.83
CA ASP A 57 11.38 12.92 -20.87
C ASP A 57 10.01 13.43 -20.38
N GLY A 58 10.03 14.03 -19.19
CA GLY A 58 8.81 14.55 -18.53
C GLY A 58 7.94 13.49 -17.87
N LYS A 59 8.27 12.22 -18.00
CA LYS A 59 7.60 11.11 -17.29
C LYS A 59 8.26 10.86 -15.96
N THR A 60 7.47 10.39 -14.98
CA THR A 60 7.93 10.21 -13.61
C THR A 60 7.69 8.80 -13.13
N ILE A 61 8.70 8.22 -12.46
CA ILE A 61 8.61 6.94 -11.76
C ILE A 61 9.08 7.07 -10.31
N ALA A 62 8.68 6.15 -9.46
CA ALA A 62 9.18 6.00 -8.10
C ALA A 62 10.27 4.92 -8.09
N VAL A 63 11.46 5.24 -7.59
CA VAL A 63 12.63 4.35 -7.51
C VAL A 63 12.97 4.12 -6.04
N LYS A 64 12.64 2.94 -5.51
CA LYS A 64 12.97 2.52 -4.14
C LYS A 64 14.36 1.87 -4.13
N LYS A 65 15.36 2.56 -3.59
CA LYS A 65 16.72 2.06 -3.39
C LYS A 65 16.82 1.43 -2.00
N PHE A 66 17.11 0.14 -1.94
CA PHE A 66 17.27 -0.59 -0.68
C PHE A 66 18.63 -0.29 -0.06
N LYS A 67 18.70 -0.44 1.27
CA LYS A 67 19.98 -0.34 2.00
C LYS A 67 20.89 -1.51 1.62
N SER A 68 22.19 -1.31 1.57
CA SER A 68 23.17 -2.34 1.17
C SER A 68 23.14 -3.62 2.03
N LEU A 69 22.66 -3.53 3.27
CA LEU A 69 22.50 -4.67 4.18
C LEU A 69 21.14 -5.41 4.00
N PHE A 70 20.34 -5.02 3.02
CA PHE A 70 19.07 -5.71 2.76
C PHE A 70 19.34 -7.10 2.16
N ASP A 71 18.56 -8.09 2.57
CA ASP A 71 18.70 -9.48 2.14
C ASP A 71 18.23 -9.63 0.68
N GLU A 72 19.14 -10.01 -0.23
CA GLU A 72 18.87 -10.20 -1.65
C GLU A 72 17.74 -11.21 -1.91
N LYS A 73 17.64 -12.28 -1.10
CA LYS A 73 16.55 -13.25 -1.24
C LYS A 73 15.19 -12.63 -0.93
N LYS A 74 15.14 -11.73 0.06
CA LYS A 74 13.91 -10.97 0.38
C LYS A 74 13.59 -10.00 -0.75
N PHE A 75 14.60 -9.31 -1.29
CA PHE A 75 14.43 -8.42 -2.43
C PHE A 75 13.86 -9.16 -3.65
N MET A 76 14.49 -10.26 -4.07
CA MET A 76 14.01 -11.04 -5.22
C MET A 76 12.63 -11.65 -4.99
N LYS A 77 12.26 -11.94 -3.74
CA LYS A 77 10.92 -12.38 -3.38
C LYS A 77 9.89 -11.27 -3.59
N GLU A 78 10.19 -10.03 -3.16
CA GLU A 78 9.34 -8.85 -3.42
C GLU A 78 9.18 -8.60 -4.92
N VAL A 79 10.28 -8.65 -5.69
CA VAL A 79 10.28 -8.56 -7.16
C VAL A 79 9.33 -9.61 -7.77
N ASN A 80 9.45 -10.87 -7.36
CA ASN A 80 8.64 -11.95 -7.91
C ASN A 80 7.15 -11.80 -7.57
N TYR A 81 6.81 -11.29 -6.39
CA TYR A 81 5.42 -10.98 -6.06
C TYR A 81 4.87 -9.86 -6.94
N LEU A 82 5.60 -8.76 -7.03
CA LEU A 82 5.17 -7.60 -7.81
C LEU A 82 4.98 -7.93 -9.29
N LYS A 83 5.81 -8.82 -9.87
CA LYS A 83 5.65 -9.31 -11.24
C LYS A 83 4.30 -10.00 -11.50
N MET A 84 3.72 -10.62 -10.48
CA MET A 84 2.46 -11.38 -10.61
C MET A 84 1.23 -10.50 -10.41
N LEU A 85 1.39 -9.31 -9.83
CA LEU A 85 0.27 -8.47 -9.42
C LEU A 85 -0.05 -7.43 -10.50
N ASN A 86 -1.29 -7.48 -10.99
CA ASN A 86 -1.82 -6.48 -11.94
C ASN A 86 -3.29 -6.18 -11.60
N HIS A 87 -3.53 -5.06 -10.91
CA HIS A 87 -4.87 -4.63 -10.54
C HIS A 87 -4.91 -3.11 -10.34
N LYS A 88 -6.04 -2.46 -10.69
CA LYS A 88 -6.18 -1.00 -10.60
C LYS A 88 -5.89 -0.40 -9.22
N ASN A 89 -6.11 -1.16 -8.13
CA ASN A 89 -5.87 -0.72 -6.76
C ASN A 89 -4.59 -1.33 -6.14
N ILE A 90 -3.67 -1.79 -6.97
CA ILE A 90 -2.30 -2.18 -6.61
C ILE A 90 -1.34 -1.26 -7.35
N VAL A 91 -0.27 -0.82 -6.71
CA VAL A 91 0.75 0.01 -7.35
C VAL A 91 1.34 -0.73 -8.56
N PRO A 92 1.34 -0.13 -9.77
CA PRO A 92 1.94 -0.74 -10.94
C PRO A 92 3.45 -0.89 -10.79
N TYR A 93 3.92 -2.10 -11.01
CA TYR A 93 5.33 -2.44 -11.02
C TYR A 93 5.92 -2.25 -12.41
N ILE A 94 7.04 -1.52 -12.52
CA ILE A 94 7.69 -1.16 -13.79
C ILE A 94 8.92 -2.02 -14.04
N GLY A 95 9.78 -2.20 -13.02
CA GLY A 95 11.01 -2.95 -13.17
C GLY A 95 11.89 -2.96 -11.93
N TYR A 96 13.10 -3.50 -12.06
CA TYR A 96 14.06 -3.62 -10.98
C TYR A 96 15.50 -3.55 -11.45
N CYS A 97 16.40 -3.22 -10.52
CA CYS A 97 17.84 -3.39 -10.65
C CYS A 97 18.32 -4.33 -9.54
N ASN A 98 19.20 -5.26 -9.88
CA ASN A 98 19.93 -6.12 -8.93
C ASN A 98 21.34 -6.31 -9.45
N GLU A 99 22.24 -5.43 -9.06
CA GLU A 99 23.66 -5.43 -9.48
C GLU A 99 24.56 -5.52 -8.27
N ASN A 100 25.68 -6.24 -8.41
CA ASN A 100 26.70 -6.40 -7.36
C ASN A 100 28.08 -6.00 -7.91
N PRO A 101 28.32 -4.70 -8.21
CA PRO A 101 29.62 -4.26 -8.68
C PRO A 101 30.69 -4.46 -7.61
N LYS A 102 31.91 -4.83 -8.07
CA LYS A 102 33.08 -4.89 -7.20
C LYS A 102 33.76 -3.52 -7.19
N ILE A 103 33.75 -2.87 -6.05
CA ILE A 103 34.40 -1.58 -5.82
C ILE A 103 35.69 -1.77 -5.01
N LYS A 104 36.65 -0.88 -5.23
CA LYS A 104 37.90 -0.82 -4.43
C LYS A 104 37.62 0.03 -3.20
N GLN A 105 37.77 -0.55 -2.01
CA GLN A 105 37.61 0.13 -0.74
C GLN A 105 38.84 -0.01 0.13
N MET A 106 39.22 1.04 0.85
CA MET A 106 40.32 0.99 1.83
C MET A 106 39.83 0.33 3.12
N PHE A 107 40.48 -0.77 3.51
CA PHE A 107 40.20 -1.46 4.76
C PHE A 107 41.54 -1.71 5.48
N ASN A 108 41.69 -1.18 6.70
CA ASN A 108 42.93 -1.25 7.50
C ASN A 108 44.21 -0.83 6.75
N GLY A 109 44.13 0.14 5.84
CA GLY A 109 45.26 0.63 5.05
C GLY A 109 45.56 -0.18 3.78
N GLU A 110 44.79 -1.22 3.47
CA GLU A 110 44.91 -2.01 2.26
C GLU A 110 43.72 -1.81 1.33
N LEU A 111 43.93 -1.84 0.02
CA LEU A 111 42.93 -1.76 -1.01
C LEU A 111 42.30 -3.15 -1.21
N VAL A 112 41.05 -3.33 -0.79
CA VAL A 112 40.31 -4.57 -0.97
C VAL A 112 39.18 -4.39 -1.99
N LEU A 113 38.80 -5.45 -2.70
CA LEU A 113 37.61 -5.49 -3.55
C LEU A 113 36.41 -5.92 -2.71
N VAL A 114 35.42 -5.07 -2.64
CA VAL A 114 34.17 -5.32 -1.91
C VAL A 114 33.01 -5.33 -2.90
N GLU A 115 32.06 -6.24 -2.75
CA GLU A 115 30.80 -6.20 -3.49
C GLU A 115 29.87 -5.16 -2.86
N GLU A 116 29.31 -4.25 -3.68
CA GLU A 116 28.34 -3.25 -3.27
C GLU A 116 26.98 -3.58 -3.90
N PRO A 117 26.04 -4.20 -3.14
CA PRO A 117 24.75 -4.59 -3.68
C PRO A 117 23.90 -3.36 -4.03
N HIS A 118 23.48 -3.27 -5.27
CA HIS A 118 22.53 -2.28 -5.76
C HIS A 118 21.18 -2.93 -6.03
N MET A 119 20.26 -2.85 -5.07
CA MET A 119 18.91 -3.40 -5.17
C MET A 119 17.91 -2.24 -5.24
N LEU A 120 17.22 -2.13 -6.38
CA LEU A 120 16.24 -1.06 -6.61
C LEU A 120 14.94 -1.62 -7.22
N LEU A 121 13.81 -1.09 -6.77
CA LEU A 121 12.48 -1.35 -7.34
C LEU A 121 11.94 -0.09 -8.00
N CYS A 122 11.39 -0.23 -9.21
CA CYS A 122 10.78 0.83 -9.97
C CYS A 122 9.27 0.62 -10.08
N MET A 123 8.51 1.62 -9.70
CA MET A 123 7.05 1.60 -9.64
C MET A 123 6.48 2.88 -10.25
N GLU A 124 5.19 2.88 -10.57
CA GLU A 124 4.49 4.10 -10.95
C GLU A 124 4.63 5.17 -9.85
N TYR A 125 4.90 6.40 -10.28
CA TYR A 125 4.87 7.55 -9.36
C TYR A 125 3.42 8.02 -9.18
N LEU A 126 2.98 8.08 -7.94
CA LEU A 126 1.63 8.48 -7.56
C LEU A 126 1.69 9.87 -6.90
N PRO A 127 1.19 10.93 -7.59
CA PRO A 127 1.51 12.32 -7.25
C PRO A 127 0.81 12.82 -5.99
N ASN A 128 -0.31 12.20 -5.61
CA ASN A 128 -1.09 12.63 -4.45
C ASN A 128 -0.59 12.02 -3.12
N GLY A 129 0.57 11.36 -3.11
CA GLY A 129 1.19 10.86 -1.88
C GLY A 129 0.41 9.75 -1.19
N SER A 130 0.50 9.66 0.12
CA SER A 130 -0.09 8.59 0.91
C SER A 130 -1.41 9.01 1.57
N LEU A 131 -2.26 8.02 1.86
CA LEU A 131 -3.49 8.22 2.62
C LEU A 131 -3.22 8.81 4.01
N ARG A 132 -2.02 8.53 4.59
CA ARG A 132 -1.57 9.12 5.86
C ARG A 132 -1.61 10.63 5.84
N ASP A 133 -1.16 11.23 4.76
CA ASP A 133 -1.06 12.68 4.62
C ASP A 133 -2.45 13.34 4.72
N TYR A 134 -3.47 12.71 4.16
CA TYR A 134 -4.86 13.18 4.19
C TYR A 134 -5.56 12.94 5.52
N ILE A 135 -5.28 11.81 6.20
CA ILE A 135 -5.83 11.54 7.56
C ILE A 135 -5.20 12.51 8.58
N ALA A 136 -3.90 12.79 8.47
CA ALA A 136 -3.18 13.69 9.37
C ALA A 136 -3.57 15.16 9.19
N ASP A 137 -3.90 15.55 7.96
CA ASP A 137 -4.31 16.94 7.65
C ASP A 137 -5.78 17.18 8.00
N LYS A 138 -6.01 17.72 9.20
CA LYS A 138 -7.35 18.12 9.66
C LYS A 138 -8.00 19.20 8.77
N SER A 139 -7.23 19.89 7.93
CA SER A 139 -7.71 20.82 6.93
C SER A 139 -8.05 20.15 5.60
N SER A 140 -7.72 18.89 5.44
CA SER A 140 -8.05 18.09 4.26
C SER A 140 -9.52 18.20 3.91
N ARG A 141 -9.78 18.70 2.70
CA ARG A 141 -11.15 18.97 2.20
C ARG A 141 -11.76 17.79 1.46
N LEU A 142 -11.23 16.58 1.69
CA LEU A 142 -11.85 15.40 1.10
C LEU A 142 -13.28 15.29 1.63
N ASP A 143 -14.24 15.28 0.72
CA ASP A 143 -15.63 14.99 1.08
C ASP A 143 -15.81 13.50 1.41
N TRP A 144 -16.96 13.16 2.01
CA TRP A 144 -17.22 11.78 2.39
C TRP A 144 -17.24 10.83 1.18
N ARG A 145 -17.67 11.29 0.01
CA ARG A 145 -17.73 10.45 -1.20
C ARG A 145 -16.34 9.99 -1.63
N LYS A 146 -15.35 10.89 -1.54
CA LYS A 146 -13.95 10.53 -1.81
C LYS A 146 -13.40 9.53 -0.80
N TRP A 147 -13.67 9.72 0.49
CA TRP A 147 -13.31 8.75 1.52
C TRP A 147 -13.94 7.38 1.26
N TYR A 148 -15.21 7.36 0.89
CA TYR A 148 -15.91 6.13 0.57
C TYR A 148 -15.31 5.42 -0.63
N THR A 149 -15.02 6.13 -1.74
CA THR A 149 -14.32 5.59 -2.90
C THR A 149 -12.95 5.01 -2.55
N ILE A 150 -12.20 5.68 -1.65
CA ILE A 150 -10.91 5.17 -1.16
C ILE A 150 -11.11 3.85 -0.39
N ILE A 151 -12.08 3.78 0.51
CA ILE A 151 -12.39 2.55 1.26
C ILE A 151 -12.76 1.41 0.30
N GLU A 152 -13.63 1.68 -0.68
CA GLU A 152 -14.01 0.69 -1.70
C GLU A 152 -12.80 0.22 -2.51
N GLY A 153 -11.96 1.14 -2.98
CA GLY A 153 -10.77 0.80 -3.76
C GLY A 153 -9.78 -0.07 -2.97
N ILE A 154 -9.53 0.24 -1.69
CA ILE A 154 -8.68 -0.60 -0.83
C ILE A 154 -9.29 -2.01 -0.71
N SER A 155 -10.62 -2.11 -0.50
CA SER A 155 -11.30 -3.41 -0.40
C SER A 155 -11.16 -4.25 -1.68
N GLN A 156 -11.21 -3.61 -2.86
CA GLN A 156 -11.00 -4.27 -4.16
C GLN A 156 -9.54 -4.76 -4.32
N GLY A 157 -8.56 -3.95 -3.92
CA GLY A 157 -7.16 -4.34 -3.89
C GLY A 157 -6.93 -5.56 -2.99
N LEU A 158 -7.50 -5.57 -1.78
CA LEU A 158 -7.42 -6.71 -0.88
C LEU A 158 -8.12 -7.95 -1.43
N ASN A 159 -9.29 -7.80 -2.04
CA ASN A 159 -9.98 -8.91 -2.68
C ASN A 159 -9.15 -9.54 -3.80
N TYR A 160 -8.46 -8.72 -4.58
CA TYR A 160 -7.55 -9.20 -5.61
C TYR A 160 -6.38 -9.99 -4.99
N LEU A 161 -5.73 -9.48 -3.94
CA LEU A 161 -4.60 -10.15 -3.29
C LEU A 161 -5.01 -11.47 -2.63
N LEU A 162 -6.10 -11.47 -1.86
CA LEU A 162 -6.59 -12.64 -1.17
C LEU A 162 -7.23 -13.67 -2.11
N GLY A 163 -7.59 -13.24 -3.33
CA GLY A 163 -8.12 -14.11 -4.39
C GLY A 163 -7.05 -14.78 -5.26
N GLN A 164 -5.76 -14.50 -5.04
CA GLN A 164 -4.67 -15.20 -5.73
C GLN A 164 -4.58 -16.67 -5.26
N ASP A 165 -3.96 -17.51 -6.06
CA ASP A 165 -3.66 -18.90 -5.72
C ASP A 165 -2.14 -19.13 -5.79
N PRO A 166 -1.45 -19.26 -4.65
CA PRO A 166 -1.95 -19.09 -3.28
C PRO A 166 -2.27 -17.63 -2.89
N PRO A 167 -3.15 -17.41 -1.88
CA PRO A 167 -3.48 -16.07 -1.41
C PRO A 167 -2.26 -15.25 -1.00
N VAL A 168 -2.24 -13.97 -1.38
CA VAL A 168 -1.21 -13.01 -0.98
C VAL A 168 -1.71 -12.19 0.20
N THR A 169 -0.99 -12.21 1.32
CA THR A 169 -1.23 -11.36 2.47
C THR A 169 -0.16 -10.27 2.54
N HIS A 170 -0.57 -9.01 2.65
CA HIS A 170 0.31 -7.85 2.60
C HIS A 170 1.19 -7.70 3.86
N LEU A 171 0.61 -7.91 5.04
CA LEU A 171 1.24 -7.88 6.38
C LEU A 171 1.73 -6.53 6.89
N ASP A 172 1.66 -5.48 6.10
CA ASP A 172 1.98 -4.10 6.53
C ASP A 172 0.98 -3.10 5.93
N LEU A 173 -0.30 -3.49 5.87
CA LEU A 173 -1.35 -2.59 5.39
C LEU A 173 -1.58 -1.48 6.41
N LYS A 174 -1.34 -0.23 5.98
CA LYS A 174 -1.46 1.00 6.78
C LYS A 174 -1.61 2.20 5.86
N PRO A 175 -2.07 3.36 6.35
CA PRO A 175 -2.28 4.53 5.51
C PRO A 175 -1.04 5.01 4.74
N GLU A 176 0.17 4.81 5.28
CA GLU A 176 1.42 5.15 4.61
C GLU A 176 1.68 4.31 3.35
N ASN A 177 1.12 3.09 3.30
CA ASN A 177 1.25 2.14 2.20
C ASN A 177 0.03 2.13 1.27
N ILE A 178 -0.90 3.07 1.42
CA ILE A 178 -1.99 3.35 0.48
C ILE A 178 -1.65 4.66 -0.21
N LEU A 179 -1.25 4.59 -1.47
CA LEU A 179 -0.90 5.75 -2.28
C LEU A 179 -2.11 6.16 -3.14
N LEU A 180 -2.18 7.45 -3.50
CA LEU A 180 -3.28 8.01 -4.27
C LEU A 180 -2.78 8.48 -5.65
N ASP A 181 -3.45 8.04 -6.70
CA ASP A 181 -3.15 8.46 -8.06
C ASP A 181 -3.75 9.83 -8.39
N ASP A 182 -3.57 10.32 -9.64
CA ASP A 182 -4.08 11.62 -10.10
C ASP A 182 -5.58 11.80 -9.90
N ASN A 183 -6.35 10.70 -9.88
CA ASN A 183 -7.80 10.70 -9.70
C ASN A 183 -8.22 10.51 -8.24
N MET A 184 -7.25 10.43 -7.31
CA MET A 184 -7.46 10.07 -5.91
C MET A 184 -7.92 8.61 -5.72
N GLU A 185 -7.64 7.73 -6.70
CA GLU A 185 -7.89 6.30 -6.57
C GLU A 185 -6.78 5.65 -5.72
N PRO A 186 -7.13 4.81 -4.73
CA PRO A 186 -6.13 4.19 -3.86
C PRO A 186 -5.42 3.04 -4.54
N LYS A 187 -4.11 2.96 -4.31
CA LYS A 187 -3.26 1.85 -4.74
C LYS A 187 -2.44 1.34 -3.56
N VAL A 188 -2.57 0.06 -3.26
CA VAL A 188 -1.78 -0.63 -2.22
C VAL A 188 -0.34 -0.76 -2.70
N ALA A 189 0.61 -0.36 -1.87
CA ALA A 189 2.04 -0.31 -2.16
C ALA A 189 2.88 -0.95 -1.04
N ASP A 190 4.16 -1.19 -1.28
CA ASP A 190 5.16 -1.74 -0.35
C ASP A 190 4.90 -3.20 0.07
N PHE A 191 5.23 -4.12 -0.84
CA PHE A 191 5.06 -5.57 -0.66
C PHE A 191 6.24 -6.27 0.04
N GLY A 192 7.17 -5.52 0.64
CA GLY A 192 8.39 -6.05 1.25
C GLY A 192 8.18 -7.07 2.37
N LEU A 193 7.03 -7.06 3.02
CA LEU A 193 6.66 -8.01 4.06
C LEU A 193 5.68 -9.09 3.60
N SER A 194 5.15 -8.99 2.38
CA SER A 194 4.08 -9.86 1.89
C SER A 194 4.45 -11.35 1.88
N ARG A 195 3.44 -12.19 2.05
CA ARG A 195 3.56 -13.65 2.09
C ARG A 195 2.50 -14.33 1.25
N LEU A 196 2.89 -15.42 0.56
CA LEU A 196 1.95 -16.41 0.03
C LEU A 196 1.56 -17.36 1.16
N LEU A 197 0.27 -17.59 1.33
CA LEU A 197 -0.25 -18.51 2.33
C LEU A 197 -0.58 -19.84 1.63
N TYR A 198 0.33 -20.81 1.75
CA TYR A 198 0.09 -22.19 1.34
C TYR A 198 -0.57 -22.93 2.49
N GLU A 199 -1.39 -23.92 2.21
CA GLU A 199 -2.03 -24.85 3.15
C GLU A 199 -2.57 -24.24 4.46
N ASN A 200 -3.73 -24.60 4.89
CA ASN A 200 -4.42 -24.19 6.13
C ASN A 200 -4.50 -22.66 6.44
N ASN A 201 -4.13 -21.79 5.49
CA ASN A 201 -4.27 -20.33 5.58
C ASN A 201 -3.74 -19.70 6.89
N THR A 202 -2.79 -20.35 7.56
CA THR A 202 -2.16 -19.86 8.81
C THR A 202 -0.71 -20.32 8.89
N ILE A 203 0.21 -19.36 9.14
CA ILE A 203 1.65 -19.60 9.28
C ILE A 203 2.10 -19.07 10.64
N GLU A 204 2.92 -19.87 11.36
CA GLU A 204 3.66 -19.41 12.51
C GLU A 204 5.04 -18.90 12.09
N THR A 205 5.45 -17.75 12.59
CA THR A 205 6.76 -17.16 12.24
C THR A 205 7.36 -16.38 13.39
N VAL A 206 8.63 -16.63 13.66
CA VAL A 206 9.40 -15.93 14.70
C VAL A 206 9.84 -14.52 14.29
N ASN A 207 9.84 -14.22 12.98
CA ASN A 207 10.22 -12.90 12.49
C ASN A 207 9.08 -11.91 12.72
N PHE A 208 9.18 -11.08 13.75
CA PHE A 208 8.23 -10.02 14.03
C PHE A 208 8.39 -8.90 12.99
N ALA A 209 7.38 -8.74 12.12
CA ALA A 209 7.37 -7.73 11.08
C ALA A 209 5.94 -7.18 10.90
N GLY A 210 5.84 -5.91 10.54
CA GLY A 210 4.60 -5.13 10.41
C GLY A 210 4.60 -3.91 11.33
N THR A 211 3.57 -3.09 11.26
CA THR A 211 3.45 -1.83 12.01
C THR A 211 2.51 -1.99 13.21
N LEU A 212 3.01 -1.72 14.42
CA LEU A 212 2.18 -1.72 15.63
C LEU A 212 0.97 -0.79 15.49
N GLY A 213 -0.18 -1.26 15.97
CA GLY A 213 -1.46 -0.56 15.85
C GLY A 213 -2.27 -0.96 14.62
N TYR A 214 -1.65 -1.60 13.61
CA TYR A 214 -2.34 -2.22 12.46
C TYR A 214 -2.23 -3.74 12.47
N MET A 215 -1.40 -4.30 13.34
CA MET A 215 -1.26 -5.75 13.51
C MET A 215 -2.38 -6.33 14.36
N PRO A 216 -2.95 -7.49 13.97
CA PRO A 216 -3.97 -8.17 14.76
C PRO A 216 -3.38 -8.85 16.02
N PRO A 217 -4.22 -9.10 17.07
CA PRO A 217 -3.78 -9.69 18.31
C PRO A 217 -3.07 -11.04 18.17
N GLU A 218 -3.56 -11.91 17.27
CA GLU A 218 -2.93 -13.22 17.03
C GLU A 218 -1.52 -13.11 16.47
N ARG A 219 -1.19 -11.99 15.80
CA ARG A 219 0.19 -11.72 15.40
C ARG A 219 1.06 -11.33 16.56
N ILE A 220 0.54 -10.47 17.44
CA ILE A 220 1.27 -9.93 18.58
C ILE A 220 1.51 -11.01 19.67
N HIS A 221 0.50 -11.80 19.97
CA HIS A 221 0.52 -12.75 21.08
C HIS A 221 0.89 -14.18 20.69
N GLU A 222 0.58 -14.59 19.47
CA GLU A 222 0.71 -15.99 19.04
C GLU A 222 1.68 -16.15 17.84
N ASN A 223 2.25 -15.07 17.31
CA ASN A 223 3.09 -15.08 16.11
C ASN A 223 2.43 -15.71 14.87
N LYS A 224 1.10 -15.69 14.80
CA LYS A 224 0.32 -16.26 13.71
C LYS A 224 0.01 -15.26 12.62
N ILE A 225 0.09 -15.71 11.38
CA ILE A 225 -0.31 -14.98 10.17
C ILE A 225 -1.41 -15.77 9.48
N SER A 226 -2.49 -15.10 9.08
CA SER A 226 -3.60 -15.68 8.34
C SER A 226 -4.13 -14.72 7.29
N THR A 227 -5.00 -15.17 6.39
CA THR A 227 -5.74 -14.31 5.43
C THR A 227 -6.60 -13.25 6.11
N ARG A 228 -6.86 -13.36 7.44
CA ARG A 228 -7.59 -12.38 8.24
C ARG A 228 -6.69 -11.26 8.80
N PHE A 229 -5.37 -11.32 8.56
CA PHE A 229 -4.43 -10.31 9.02
C PHE A 229 -4.76 -8.94 8.41
N ASP A 230 -4.77 -8.86 7.08
CA ASP A 230 -5.02 -7.59 6.36
C ASP A 230 -6.45 -7.09 6.54
N ILE A 231 -7.40 -8.00 6.83
CA ILE A 231 -8.78 -7.62 7.20
C ILE A 231 -8.79 -6.80 8.49
N PHE A 232 -8.01 -7.21 9.51
CA PHE A 232 -7.87 -6.44 10.74
C PHE A 232 -7.27 -5.06 10.44
N SER A 233 -6.15 -5.01 9.72
CA SER A 233 -5.48 -3.77 9.35
C SER A 233 -6.39 -2.82 8.57
N PHE A 234 -7.19 -3.36 7.65
CA PHE A 234 -8.20 -2.61 6.90
C PHE A 234 -9.29 -2.04 7.80
N GLY A 235 -9.77 -2.81 8.79
CA GLY A 235 -10.70 -2.31 9.81
C GLY A 235 -10.15 -1.12 10.58
N VAL A 236 -8.88 -1.17 11.00
CA VAL A 236 -8.21 -0.05 11.65
C VAL A 236 -8.17 1.18 10.75
N ILE A 237 -7.82 1.01 9.46
CA ILE A 237 -7.78 2.11 8.48
C ILE A 237 -9.17 2.75 8.33
N ILE A 238 -10.24 1.97 8.18
CA ILE A 238 -11.61 2.49 8.07
C ILE A 238 -11.95 3.34 9.30
N LEU A 239 -11.68 2.83 10.50
CA LEU A 239 -11.97 3.55 11.74
C LEU A 239 -11.13 4.82 11.87
N GLU A 240 -9.85 4.78 11.49
CA GLU A 240 -8.96 5.94 11.52
C GLU A 240 -9.41 7.04 10.54
N ILE A 241 -9.86 6.69 9.33
CA ILE A 241 -10.45 7.63 8.37
C ILE A 241 -11.65 8.38 8.98
N ILE A 242 -12.53 7.67 9.69
CA ILE A 242 -13.79 8.23 10.19
C ILE A 242 -13.59 9.00 11.49
N ILE A 243 -12.80 8.46 12.41
CA ILE A 243 -12.60 9.00 13.75
C ILE A 243 -11.51 10.08 13.75
N GLY A 244 -10.50 9.94 12.88
CA GLY A 244 -9.31 10.78 12.81
C GLY A 244 -8.18 10.30 13.71
N ASP A 245 -8.40 9.22 14.46
CA ASP A 245 -7.41 8.54 15.29
C ASP A 245 -7.73 7.03 15.42
N ARG A 246 -6.93 6.30 16.20
CA ARG A 246 -7.10 4.86 16.41
C ARG A 246 -7.77 4.53 17.76
N ASN A 247 -8.46 5.49 18.36
CA ASN A 247 -9.17 5.31 19.62
C ASN A 247 -10.58 4.78 19.37
N TYR A 248 -10.72 3.49 19.11
CA TYR A 248 -12.00 2.80 19.03
C TYR A 248 -12.18 1.88 20.25
N PRO A 249 -13.41 1.65 20.72
CA PRO A 249 -13.66 0.86 21.93
C PRO A 249 -13.22 -0.59 21.73
N ALA A 250 -12.68 -1.19 22.77
CA ALA A 250 -12.55 -2.63 22.82
C ALA A 250 -13.96 -3.26 22.64
N VAL A 251 -14.01 -4.32 21.84
CA VAL A 251 -15.27 -4.95 21.34
C VAL A 251 -16.29 -5.30 22.46
N ASN A 252 -15.85 -5.36 23.72
CA ASN A 252 -16.68 -5.73 24.87
C ASN A 252 -17.03 -4.54 25.78
N GLU A 253 -16.55 -3.33 25.52
CA GLU A 253 -16.67 -2.19 26.44
C GLU A 253 -17.88 -1.28 26.13
N THR A 254 -18.28 -1.19 24.86
CA THR A 254 -19.41 -0.34 24.45
C THR A 254 -20.21 -1.06 23.36
N PRO A 255 -21.54 -1.07 23.43
CA PRO A 255 -22.35 -1.55 22.32
C PRO A 255 -22.01 -0.82 21.02
N PHE A 256 -21.90 -1.54 19.92
CA PHE A 256 -21.52 -0.95 18.63
C PHE A 256 -22.43 0.19 18.21
N ASP A 257 -23.74 0.04 18.46
CA ASP A 257 -24.73 1.05 18.06
C ASP A 257 -24.54 2.36 18.83
N ASP A 258 -24.24 2.34 20.13
CA ASP A 258 -23.96 3.55 20.92
C ASP A 258 -22.71 4.27 20.42
N PHE A 259 -21.67 3.52 20.10
CA PHE A 259 -20.44 4.09 19.55
C PHE A 259 -20.67 4.72 18.16
N ILE A 260 -21.43 4.04 17.30
CA ILE A 260 -21.79 4.52 15.97
C ILE A 260 -22.57 5.83 16.08
N GLU A 261 -23.61 5.90 16.92
CA GLU A 261 -24.42 7.11 17.10
C GLU A 261 -23.56 8.28 17.60
N MET A 262 -22.67 8.05 18.56
CA MET A 262 -21.75 9.07 19.04
C MET A 262 -20.86 9.62 17.90
N GLN A 263 -20.34 8.76 17.02
CA GLN A 263 -19.52 9.21 15.90
C GLN A 263 -20.36 9.98 14.86
N LEU A 264 -21.58 9.53 14.56
CA LEU A 264 -22.47 10.21 13.64
C LEU A 264 -22.88 11.60 14.14
N GLN A 265 -23.11 11.75 15.44
CA GLN A 265 -23.36 13.06 16.04
C GLN A 265 -22.19 14.02 15.82
N LYS A 266 -20.95 13.57 16.09
CA LYS A 266 -19.73 14.37 15.86
C LYS A 266 -19.58 14.77 14.39
N TRP A 267 -19.93 13.89 13.44
CA TRP A 267 -19.92 14.19 12.01
C TRP A 267 -21.01 15.19 11.63
N GLY A 268 -22.22 15.06 12.20
CA GLY A 268 -23.33 15.98 12.00
C GLY A 268 -23.00 17.39 12.45
N GLU A 269 -22.42 17.55 13.63
CA GLU A 269 -22.01 18.85 14.18
C GLU A 269 -20.97 19.57 13.28
N LYS A 270 -20.07 18.82 12.61
CA LYS A 270 -19.10 19.38 11.69
C LYS A 270 -19.68 19.85 10.35
N LYS A 271 -20.81 19.28 9.90
CA LYS A 271 -21.39 19.49 8.56
C LYS A 271 -22.69 20.31 8.52
N MET A 272 -23.35 20.56 9.65
CA MET A 272 -24.68 21.21 9.72
C MET A 272 -24.80 22.57 8.98
N ASN A 273 -23.69 23.17 8.56
CA ASN A 273 -23.68 24.49 7.91
C ASN A 273 -23.60 24.46 6.37
N LYS A 274 -23.62 23.31 5.68
CA LYS A 274 -23.18 23.31 4.27
C LYS A 274 -23.89 22.39 3.25
N GLN A 275 -24.89 21.55 3.60
CA GLN A 275 -25.39 20.57 2.63
C GLN A 275 -26.92 20.39 2.60
N ASP A 276 -27.41 20.04 1.38
CA ASP A 276 -28.76 19.55 1.12
C ASP A 276 -29.09 18.32 2.00
N ASN A 277 -30.27 18.29 2.58
CA ASN A 277 -30.69 17.25 3.55
C ASN A 277 -30.59 15.81 3.01
N THR A 278 -30.74 15.61 1.70
CA THR A 278 -30.73 14.26 1.10
C THR A 278 -29.30 13.71 1.02
N SER A 279 -28.35 14.49 0.54
CA SER A 279 -26.91 14.08 0.45
C SER A 279 -26.36 13.78 1.84
N PHE A 280 -26.71 14.57 2.85
CA PHE A 280 -26.28 14.35 4.23
C PHE A 280 -26.79 13.03 4.82
N LYS A 281 -28.05 12.66 4.56
CA LYS A 281 -28.61 11.37 5.01
C LYS A 281 -27.86 10.19 4.41
N ILE A 282 -27.53 10.27 3.12
CA ILE A 282 -26.75 9.27 2.40
C ILE A 282 -25.36 9.12 3.03
N ASP A 283 -24.65 10.23 3.24
CA ASP A 283 -23.34 10.23 3.88
C ASP A 283 -23.41 9.56 5.27
N CYS A 284 -24.41 9.90 6.10
CA CYS A 284 -24.58 9.31 7.43
C CYS A 284 -24.81 7.79 7.39
N GLN A 285 -25.60 7.30 6.43
CA GLN A 285 -25.83 5.86 6.28
C GLN A 285 -24.56 5.12 5.87
N GLN A 286 -23.79 5.68 4.93
CA GLN A 286 -22.50 5.12 4.53
C GLN A 286 -21.48 5.13 5.67
N ILE A 287 -21.39 6.23 6.44
CA ILE A 287 -20.51 6.35 7.61
C ILE A 287 -20.88 5.28 8.65
N ARG A 288 -22.16 5.16 8.99
CA ARG A 288 -22.69 4.13 9.90
C ARG A 288 -22.22 2.75 9.49
N ARG A 289 -22.37 2.42 8.23
CA ARG A 289 -22.00 1.13 7.64
C ARG A 289 -20.48 0.91 7.71
N CYS A 290 -19.69 1.89 7.32
CA CYS A 290 -18.22 1.80 7.38
C CYS A 290 -17.72 1.63 8.81
N ILE A 291 -18.28 2.33 9.80
CA ILE A 291 -17.92 2.10 11.22
C ILE A 291 -18.26 0.66 11.62
N ARG A 292 -19.43 0.15 11.28
CA ARG A 292 -19.82 -1.24 11.58
C ARG A 292 -18.87 -2.24 10.95
N ILE A 293 -18.54 -2.08 9.68
CA ILE A 293 -17.54 -2.92 8.98
C ILE A 293 -16.18 -2.84 9.70
N GLY A 294 -15.70 -1.65 10.02
CA GLY A 294 -14.45 -1.46 10.75
C GLY A 294 -14.44 -2.23 12.07
N LEU A 295 -15.48 -2.09 12.88
CA LEU A 295 -15.63 -2.79 14.17
C LEU A 295 -15.70 -4.33 14.02
N LEU A 296 -16.31 -4.84 12.96
CA LEU A 296 -16.31 -6.27 12.65
C LEU A 296 -14.91 -6.75 12.24
N CYS A 297 -14.18 -5.95 11.47
CA CYS A 297 -12.84 -6.29 11.03
C CYS A 297 -11.80 -6.31 12.15
N VAL A 298 -11.95 -5.46 13.18
CA VAL A 298 -11.00 -5.40 14.32
C VAL A 298 -11.35 -6.37 15.46
N GLN A 299 -12.23 -7.36 15.23
CA GLN A 299 -12.52 -8.40 16.23
C GLN A 299 -11.22 -9.11 16.67
N PRO A 300 -10.99 -9.29 17.98
CA PRO A 300 -9.85 -10.02 18.49
C PRO A 300 -9.78 -11.46 17.96
N ASP A 301 -10.92 -12.16 17.97
CA ASP A 301 -11.03 -13.48 17.36
C ASP A 301 -11.09 -13.35 15.84
N ARG A 302 -10.02 -13.82 15.18
CA ARG A 302 -9.91 -13.80 13.72
C ARG A 302 -11.06 -14.51 12.99
N LYS A 303 -11.70 -15.51 13.62
CA LYS A 303 -12.82 -16.26 13.02
C LYS A 303 -14.11 -15.43 12.96
N LYS A 304 -14.22 -14.40 13.79
CA LYS A 304 -15.35 -13.47 13.80
C LYS A 304 -15.21 -12.33 12.81
N ARG A 305 -14.01 -12.14 12.21
CA ARG A 305 -13.81 -11.14 11.16
C ARG A 305 -14.46 -11.61 9.86
N PRO A 306 -15.14 -10.73 9.13
CA PRO A 306 -15.76 -11.07 7.85
C PRO A 306 -14.72 -11.46 6.81
N GLU A 307 -15.15 -12.15 5.75
CA GLU A 307 -14.33 -12.31 4.55
C GLU A 307 -14.34 -11.03 3.73
N ILE A 308 -13.30 -10.85 2.90
CA ILE A 308 -13.23 -9.65 2.06
C ILE A 308 -14.42 -9.53 1.11
N LYS A 309 -14.96 -10.66 0.63
CA LYS A 309 -16.15 -10.68 -0.23
C LYS A 309 -17.39 -10.18 0.50
N ASP A 310 -17.56 -10.56 1.78
CA ASP A 310 -18.65 -10.10 2.63
C ASP A 310 -18.54 -8.59 2.88
N ILE A 311 -17.32 -8.09 3.11
CA ILE A 311 -17.06 -6.65 3.28
C ILE A 311 -17.48 -5.87 2.03
N ILE A 312 -17.09 -6.36 0.84
CA ILE A 312 -17.47 -5.73 -0.43
C ILE A 312 -18.98 -5.74 -0.62
N GLN A 313 -19.64 -6.84 -0.28
CA GLN A 313 -21.11 -6.91 -0.34
C GLN A 313 -21.74 -5.90 0.64
N MET A 314 -21.27 -5.86 1.89
CA MET A 314 -21.75 -4.88 2.87
C MET A 314 -21.53 -3.42 2.43
N LEU A 315 -20.46 -3.11 1.71
CA LEU A 315 -20.24 -1.77 1.12
C LEU A 315 -21.25 -1.48 0.00
N ARG A 316 -21.62 -2.47 -0.83
CA ARG A 316 -22.52 -2.32 -1.99
C ARG A 316 -24.01 -2.27 -1.66
N ASP A 317 -24.46 -3.00 -0.64
CA ASP A 317 -25.90 -3.17 -0.30
C ASP A 317 -26.64 -1.84 -0.08
N TYR A 318 -25.90 -0.74 0.05
CA TYR A 318 -26.44 0.61 0.10
C TYR A 318 -27.11 1.06 -1.22
N LEU A 319 -26.58 0.61 -2.38
CA LEU A 319 -27.10 1.05 -3.69
C LEU A 319 -28.53 0.52 -3.93
N ASP A 320 -28.86 -0.61 -3.34
CA ASP A 320 -30.17 -1.25 -3.51
C ASP A 320 -31.24 -0.60 -2.60
N GLU A 321 -30.88 -0.12 -1.40
CA GLU A 321 -31.79 0.57 -0.47
C GLU A 321 -32.17 1.99 -0.89
N VAL A 322 -31.36 2.65 -1.73
CA VAL A 322 -31.61 4.03 -2.23
C VAL A 322 -32.37 4.00 -3.56
N SER A 323 -32.33 2.86 -4.27
CA SER A 323 -32.98 2.67 -5.58
C SER A 323 -34.39 2.09 -5.46
N SER A 324 -34.84 1.73 -4.27
CA SER A 324 -36.20 1.27 -3.91
C SER A 324 -36.94 2.33 -3.11
#